data_21f7cbbeb88676da9a8cfd8dba5acf3b
#
_entry.id   21f7cbbeb88676da9a8cfd8dba5acf3b
#
_cell.length_a   1.000
_cell.length_b   1.000
_cell.length_c   1.000
_cell.angle_alpha   90.00
_cell.angle_beta   90.00
_cell.angle_gamma   90.00
#
_symmetry.space_group_name_H-M   'P 1'
#
loop_
_entity.id
_entity.type
_entity.pdbx_description
1 polymer ?
#
loop_
_entity_poly.entity_id
_entity_poly.type
_entity_poly.pdbx_seq_one_letter_code
_entity_poly.pdbx_strand_id
1 'polypeptide(L)'
;MEFAIQVCGWLVGLVLEILILAALLWGEFKNFPFVFAYTLANFLITVLEIPLTLNMRAHKPGSGSEYWFMWWYWRNEAVLQLLLFAVVISLIYYAIERGRSRRIVLAGMIGGAILFAGITFLIHYIPGAISIGVWMTPWSRDLYVVSTVLDLALWARLIAAKRKDRRLLMLAGALGIQLTGEAIGESIRYVAVHLFHEAHRGQIPGNILILLANLAAMYIWWQTFRTHPTTKEPPVARRLSN
;
A
#
# COMPACT_ATOMS: atom_id res chain seq x y z
N MET A 1 17.54 10.70 -17.13
CA MET A 1 16.53 9.67 -17.44
C MET A 1 15.71 9.27 -16.21
N GLU A 2 16.33 8.96 -15.08
CA GLU A 2 15.64 8.58 -13.82
C GLU A 2 14.62 9.62 -13.33
N PHE A 3 15.00 10.89 -13.30
CA PHE A 3 14.10 11.99 -12.91
C PHE A 3 12.85 12.10 -13.79
N ALA A 4 13.00 11.92 -15.09
CA ALA A 4 11.86 11.96 -16.01
C ALA A 4 10.89 10.80 -15.73
N ILE A 5 11.42 9.59 -15.46
CA ILE A 5 10.61 8.42 -15.08
C ILE A 5 9.87 8.70 -13.76
N GLN A 6 10.54 9.27 -12.78
CA GLN A 6 9.95 9.63 -11.50
C GLN A 6 8.84 10.68 -11.64
N VAL A 7 9.07 11.73 -12.41
CA VAL A 7 8.06 12.78 -12.68
C VAL A 7 6.85 12.21 -13.42
N CYS A 8 7.07 11.40 -14.46
CA CYS A 8 5.99 10.70 -15.15
C CYS A 8 5.21 9.79 -14.19
N GLY A 9 5.91 9.08 -13.32
CA GLY A 9 5.29 8.22 -12.31
C GLY A 9 4.40 9.02 -11.35
N TRP A 10 4.88 10.15 -10.83
CA TRP A 10 4.07 11.03 -9.98
C TRP A 10 2.82 11.55 -10.69
N LEU A 11 2.96 12.02 -11.93
CA LEU A 11 1.83 12.55 -12.70
C LEU A 11 0.76 11.47 -12.94
N VAL A 12 1.16 10.29 -13.39
CA VAL A 12 0.23 9.18 -13.62
C VAL A 12 -0.38 8.70 -12.30
N GLY A 13 0.44 8.59 -11.24
CA GLY A 13 -0.01 8.21 -9.90
C GLY A 13 -1.07 9.15 -9.37
N LEU A 14 -0.82 10.47 -9.38
CA LEU A 14 -1.76 11.49 -8.91
C LEU A 14 -3.10 11.44 -9.67
N VAL A 15 -3.05 11.25 -11.00
CA VAL A 15 -4.29 11.11 -11.78
C VAL A 15 -5.08 9.88 -11.36
N LEU A 16 -4.42 8.73 -11.19
CA LEU A 16 -5.07 7.50 -10.74
C LEU A 16 -5.64 7.63 -9.32
N GLU A 17 -4.91 8.26 -8.41
CA GLU A 17 -5.37 8.51 -7.04
C GLU A 17 -6.62 9.38 -7.01
N ILE A 18 -6.66 10.47 -7.77
CA ILE A 18 -7.83 11.33 -7.90
C ILE A 18 -9.03 10.54 -8.46
N LEU A 19 -8.79 9.71 -9.47
CA LEU A 19 -9.84 8.88 -10.07
C LEU A 19 -10.38 7.84 -9.09
N ILE A 20 -9.51 7.21 -8.28
CA ILE A 20 -9.92 6.25 -7.23
C ILE A 20 -10.71 6.98 -6.14
N LEU A 21 -10.20 8.12 -5.64
CA LEU A 21 -10.89 8.92 -4.63
C LEU A 21 -12.26 9.39 -5.10
N ALA A 22 -12.36 9.89 -6.33
CA ALA A 22 -13.64 10.29 -6.91
C ALA A 22 -14.61 9.11 -7.01
N ALA A 23 -14.16 7.95 -7.49
CA ALA A 23 -14.99 6.75 -7.59
C ALA A 23 -15.46 6.24 -6.21
N LEU A 24 -14.60 6.30 -5.19
CA LEU A 24 -14.96 5.93 -3.82
C LEU A 24 -15.97 6.90 -3.20
N LEU A 25 -15.81 8.21 -3.41
CA LEU A 25 -16.72 9.23 -2.91
C LEU A 25 -18.12 9.12 -3.52
N TRP A 26 -18.25 8.65 -4.77
CA TRP A 26 -19.54 8.49 -5.45
C TRP A 26 -20.38 7.30 -4.94
N GLY A 27 -19.96 6.60 -3.89
CA GLY A 27 -20.84 5.66 -3.20
C GLY A 27 -20.18 4.49 -2.48
N GLU A 28 -18.92 4.23 -2.71
CA GLU A 28 -18.23 3.06 -2.14
C GLU A 28 -17.40 3.38 -0.87
N PHE A 29 -17.30 4.64 -0.49
CA PHE A 29 -16.53 5.09 0.69
C PHE A 29 -16.90 4.34 1.98
N LYS A 30 -18.21 4.12 2.22
CA LYS A 30 -18.71 3.43 3.42
C LYS A 30 -18.33 1.94 3.44
N ASN A 31 -18.14 1.35 2.28
CA ASN A 31 -17.80 -0.07 2.14
C ASN A 31 -16.30 -0.31 2.28
N PHE A 32 -15.46 0.64 1.81
CA PHE A 32 -14.00 0.49 1.81
C PHE A 32 -13.28 1.69 2.43
N PRO A 33 -13.54 2.01 3.73
CA PRO A 33 -13.00 3.22 4.36
C PRO A 33 -11.47 3.20 4.46
N PHE A 34 -10.84 2.05 4.64
CA PHE A 34 -9.38 1.94 4.72
C PHE A 34 -8.70 2.09 3.36
N VAL A 35 -9.32 1.62 2.26
CA VAL A 35 -8.83 1.89 0.90
C VAL A 35 -8.88 3.38 0.61
N PHE A 36 -9.97 4.05 1.00
CA PHE A 36 -10.09 5.50 0.87
C PHE A 36 -9.02 6.23 1.70
N ALA A 37 -8.85 5.86 2.98
CA ALA A 37 -7.85 6.48 3.85
C ALA A 37 -6.43 6.30 3.32
N TYR A 38 -6.10 5.10 2.83
CA TYR A 38 -4.80 4.83 2.20
C TYR A 38 -4.58 5.67 0.95
N THR A 39 -5.54 5.67 0.02
CA THR A 39 -5.41 6.44 -1.23
C THR A 39 -5.34 7.94 -0.97
N LEU A 40 -6.13 8.45 0.00
CA LEU A 40 -6.08 9.86 0.39
C LEU A 40 -4.73 10.22 1.02
N ALA A 41 -4.22 9.39 1.93
CA ALA A 41 -2.92 9.61 2.56
C ALA A 41 -1.79 9.59 1.51
N ASN A 42 -1.81 8.61 0.59
CA ASN A 42 -0.83 8.50 -0.49
C ASN A 42 -0.86 9.74 -1.39
N PHE A 43 -2.05 10.18 -1.80
CA PHE A 43 -2.23 11.41 -2.57
C PHE A 43 -1.64 12.64 -1.86
N LEU A 44 -1.99 12.84 -0.59
CA LEU A 44 -1.50 13.99 0.18
C LEU A 44 0.04 13.95 0.35
N ILE A 45 0.59 12.77 0.61
CA ILE A 45 2.03 12.57 0.75
C ILE A 45 2.73 12.86 -0.58
N THR A 46 2.23 12.32 -1.70
CA THR A 46 2.80 12.56 -3.04
C THR A 46 2.79 14.06 -3.38
N VAL A 47 1.68 14.77 -3.11
CA VAL A 47 1.58 16.23 -3.33
C VAL A 47 2.59 17.00 -2.48
N LEU A 48 2.85 16.57 -1.25
CA LEU A 48 3.83 17.21 -0.36
C LEU A 48 5.29 16.86 -0.71
N GLU A 49 5.55 15.64 -1.20
CA GLU A 49 6.88 15.18 -1.56
C GLU A 49 7.42 15.84 -2.83
N ILE A 50 6.57 16.16 -3.80
CA ILE A 50 7.00 16.82 -5.05
C ILE A 50 7.78 18.10 -4.78
N PRO A 51 7.22 19.12 -4.09
CA PRO A 51 7.94 20.35 -3.82
C PRO A 51 9.17 20.16 -2.92
N LEU A 52 9.10 19.22 -1.97
CA LEU A 52 10.23 18.90 -1.10
C LEU A 52 11.40 18.31 -1.90
N THR A 53 11.14 17.38 -2.80
CA THR A 53 12.15 16.75 -3.67
C THR A 53 12.77 17.78 -4.64
N LEU A 54 11.95 18.66 -5.22
CA LEU A 54 12.42 19.73 -6.10
C LEU A 54 13.30 20.73 -5.33
N ASN A 55 12.92 21.09 -4.12
CA ASN A 55 13.67 22.00 -3.27
C ASN A 55 15.02 21.39 -2.83
N MET A 56 15.05 20.11 -2.47
CA MET A 56 16.30 19.42 -2.15
C MET A 56 17.30 19.42 -3.32
N ARG A 57 16.82 19.21 -4.54
CA ARG A 57 17.70 19.25 -5.72
C ARG A 57 18.24 20.63 -6.03
N ALA A 58 17.56 21.69 -5.59
CA ALA A 58 18.01 23.08 -5.76
C ALA A 58 19.06 23.51 -4.71
N HIS A 59 19.16 22.78 -3.58
CA HIS A 59 20.09 23.13 -2.51
C HIS A 59 21.41 22.33 -2.59
N LYS A 60 22.50 22.95 -2.11
CA LYS A 60 23.82 22.29 -2.06
C LYS A 60 23.81 21.13 -1.06
N PRO A 61 24.48 20.00 -1.36
CA PRO A 61 24.69 18.93 -0.41
C PRO A 61 25.30 19.43 0.91
N GLY A 62 24.81 18.91 2.03
CA GLY A 62 25.32 19.25 3.36
C GLY A 62 24.61 20.41 4.08
N SER A 63 23.52 20.95 3.53
CA SER A 63 22.76 22.06 4.15
C SER A 63 21.87 21.67 5.35
N GLY A 64 21.92 20.43 5.81
CA GLY A 64 21.02 19.90 6.87
C GLY A 64 19.59 19.61 6.40
N SER A 65 19.20 20.09 5.22
CA SER A 65 17.89 19.82 4.61
C SER A 65 17.70 18.34 4.25
N GLU A 66 18.80 17.64 3.95
CA GLU A 66 18.81 16.20 3.64
C GLU A 66 18.34 15.35 4.81
N TYR A 67 18.81 15.66 6.03
CA TYR A 67 18.40 14.91 7.23
C TYR A 67 16.90 15.09 7.51
N TRP A 68 16.40 16.32 7.38
CA TRP A 68 14.99 16.64 7.60
C TRP A 68 14.08 15.97 6.57
N PHE A 69 14.51 15.95 5.30
CA PHE A 69 13.81 15.25 4.22
C PHE A 69 13.75 13.74 4.47
N MET A 70 14.89 13.11 4.80
CA MET A 70 14.95 11.68 5.08
C MET A 70 14.05 11.29 6.26
N TRP A 71 14.04 12.10 7.33
CA TRP A 71 13.18 11.89 8.48
C TRP A 71 11.69 11.99 8.10
N TRP A 72 11.32 12.99 7.29
CA TRP A 72 9.97 13.17 6.76
C TRP A 72 9.55 12.02 5.86
N TYR A 73 10.40 11.63 4.92
CA TYR A 73 10.18 10.51 4.00
C TYR A 73 9.88 9.22 4.76
N TRP A 74 10.74 8.81 5.69
CA TRP A 74 10.56 7.56 6.43
C TRP A 74 9.34 7.57 7.34
N ARG A 75 8.98 8.70 7.91
CA ARG A 75 7.76 8.83 8.69
C ARG A 75 6.51 8.62 7.82
N ASN A 76 6.47 9.22 6.64
CA ASN A 76 5.37 9.07 5.71
C ASN A 76 5.26 7.64 5.20
N GLU A 77 6.39 7.02 4.88
CA GLU A 77 6.49 5.62 4.48
C GLU A 77 5.89 4.69 5.55
N ALA A 78 6.25 4.88 6.83
CA ALA A 78 5.69 4.12 7.93
C ALA A 78 4.16 4.27 8.06
N VAL A 79 3.63 5.49 7.87
CA VAL A 79 2.17 5.74 7.90
C VAL A 79 1.48 5.02 6.75
N LEU A 80 2.00 5.13 5.52
CA LEU A 80 1.43 4.44 4.36
C LEU A 80 1.43 2.93 4.55
N GLN A 81 2.51 2.38 5.07
CA GLN A 81 2.63 0.96 5.31
C GLN A 81 1.64 0.45 6.36
N LEU A 82 1.44 1.19 7.45
CA LEU A 82 0.42 0.86 8.45
C LEU A 82 -1.00 0.93 7.86
N LEU A 83 -1.28 1.93 7.01
CA LEU A 83 -2.56 2.03 6.32
C LEU A 83 -2.76 0.89 5.32
N LEU A 84 -1.74 0.52 4.56
CA LEU A 84 -1.77 -0.60 3.63
C LEU A 84 -2.05 -1.91 4.38
N PHE A 85 -1.40 -2.11 5.52
CA PHE A 85 -1.66 -3.23 6.40
C PHE A 85 -3.12 -3.24 6.91
N ALA A 86 -3.67 -2.08 7.28
CA ALA A 86 -5.07 -1.94 7.66
C ALA A 86 -6.02 -2.27 6.49
N VAL A 87 -5.65 -1.94 5.24
CA VAL A 87 -6.40 -2.37 4.05
C VAL A 87 -6.44 -3.89 3.95
N VAL A 88 -5.29 -4.59 4.09
CA VAL A 88 -5.25 -6.08 4.08
C VAL A 88 -6.19 -6.65 5.13
N ILE A 89 -6.08 -6.19 6.39
CA ILE A 89 -6.94 -6.66 7.49
C ILE A 89 -8.42 -6.39 7.18
N SER A 90 -8.74 -5.22 6.64
CA SER A 90 -10.09 -4.84 6.26
C SER A 90 -10.65 -5.79 5.20
N LEU A 91 -9.89 -6.09 4.14
CA LEU A 91 -10.33 -7.02 3.10
C LEU A 91 -10.52 -8.44 3.64
N ILE A 92 -9.65 -8.91 4.52
CA ILE A 92 -9.82 -10.20 5.20
C ILE A 92 -11.11 -10.18 6.06
N TYR A 93 -11.36 -9.08 6.77
CA TYR A 93 -12.59 -8.91 7.54
C TYR A 93 -13.84 -8.99 6.68
N TYR A 94 -13.84 -8.42 5.46
CA TYR A 94 -14.94 -8.55 4.51
C TYR A 94 -15.07 -9.97 3.92
N ALA A 95 -13.95 -10.68 3.78
CA ALA A 95 -13.94 -12.05 3.27
C ALA A 95 -14.49 -13.09 4.26
N ILE A 96 -14.42 -12.81 5.57
CA ILE A 96 -14.89 -13.73 6.60
C ILE A 96 -16.41 -13.63 6.76
N GLU A 97 -17.10 -14.78 6.83
CA GLU A 97 -18.53 -14.83 7.08
C GLU A 97 -18.93 -14.25 8.43
N ARG A 98 -20.11 -13.63 8.48
CA ARG A 98 -20.63 -13.02 9.71
C ARG A 98 -20.86 -14.10 10.77
N GLY A 99 -20.11 -14.03 11.89
CA GLY A 99 -20.25 -14.95 13.01
C GLY A 99 -19.35 -14.54 14.20
N ARG A 100 -19.49 -15.25 15.32
CA ARG A 100 -18.68 -15.02 16.55
C ARG A 100 -17.19 -15.17 16.29
N SER A 101 -16.80 -16.09 15.41
CA SER A 101 -15.42 -16.33 14.98
C SER A 101 -14.77 -15.11 14.32
N ARG A 102 -15.56 -14.25 13.65
CA ARG A 102 -15.04 -13.06 12.94
C ARG A 102 -14.32 -12.08 13.87
N ARG A 103 -14.86 -11.84 15.08
CA ARG A 103 -14.25 -10.92 16.06
C ARG A 103 -12.95 -11.48 16.61
N ILE A 104 -12.90 -12.77 16.86
CA ILE A 104 -11.71 -13.45 17.38
C ILE A 104 -10.60 -13.44 16.34
N VAL A 105 -10.92 -13.76 15.09
CA VAL A 105 -9.96 -13.72 13.97
C VAL A 105 -9.43 -12.29 13.78
N LEU A 106 -10.31 -11.27 13.78
CA LEU A 106 -9.90 -9.88 13.65
C LEU A 106 -8.99 -9.43 14.80
N ALA A 107 -9.38 -9.74 16.05
CA ALA A 107 -8.55 -9.39 17.22
C ALA A 107 -7.19 -10.10 17.18
N GLY A 108 -7.16 -11.37 16.77
CA GLY A 108 -5.92 -12.13 16.58
C GLY A 108 -5.03 -11.55 15.48
N MET A 109 -5.62 -11.10 14.37
CA MET A 109 -4.87 -10.48 13.27
C MET A 109 -4.30 -9.13 13.67
N ILE A 110 -5.11 -8.26 14.29
CA ILE A 110 -4.64 -6.94 14.76
C ILE A 110 -3.57 -7.12 15.83
N GLY A 111 -3.82 -7.98 16.82
CA GLY A 111 -2.86 -8.28 17.89
C GLY A 111 -1.56 -8.88 17.34
N GLY A 112 -1.66 -9.83 16.41
CA GLY A 112 -0.51 -10.44 15.73
C GLY A 112 0.27 -9.42 14.91
N ALA A 113 -0.42 -8.52 14.22
CA ALA A 113 0.18 -7.43 13.46
C ALA A 113 0.98 -6.46 14.34
N ILE A 114 0.37 -6.00 15.43
CA ILE A 114 1.02 -5.09 16.38
C ILE A 114 2.23 -5.77 17.02
N LEU A 115 2.07 -7.02 17.44
CA LEU A 115 3.14 -7.80 18.03
C LEU A 115 4.30 -8.00 17.05
N PHE A 116 4.00 -8.38 15.82
CA PHE A 116 5.01 -8.57 14.77
C PHE A 116 5.74 -7.25 14.46
N ALA A 117 4.98 -6.16 14.21
CA ALA A 117 5.57 -4.85 13.94
C ALA A 117 6.45 -4.36 15.10
N GLY A 118 6.02 -4.59 16.34
CA GLY A 118 6.79 -4.24 17.53
C GLY A 118 8.06 -5.08 17.68
N ILE A 119 7.99 -6.39 17.49
CA ILE A 119 9.15 -7.28 17.58
C ILE A 119 10.17 -6.95 16.49
N THR A 120 9.75 -6.83 15.23
CA THR A 120 10.65 -6.50 14.12
C THR A 120 11.23 -5.09 14.26
N PHE A 121 10.46 -4.13 14.80
CA PHE A 121 10.99 -2.82 15.15
C PHE A 121 12.13 -2.93 16.18
N LEU A 122 11.93 -3.67 17.27
CA LEU A 122 12.95 -3.86 18.32
C LEU A 122 14.20 -4.58 17.79
N ILE A 123 14.05 -5.52 16.86
CA ILE A 123 15.18 -6.25 16.26
C ILE A 123 16.02 -5.33 15.38
N HIS A 124 15.40 -4.47 14.60
CA HIS A 124 16.09 -3.61 13.63
C HIS A 124 16.48 -2.25 14.17
N TYR A 125 15.86 -1.80 15.27
CA TYR A 125 16.13 -0.49 15.85
C TYR A 125 17.56 -0.38 16.37
N ILE A 126 18.35 0.53 15.81
CA ILE A 126 19.72 0.82 16.20
C ILE A 126 19.74 2.21 16.82
N PRO A 127 19.86 2.33 18.16
CA PRO A 127 19.95 3.62 18.81
C PRO A 127 21.25 4.33 18.38
N GLY A 128 21.14 5.62 18.00
CA GLY A 128 22.29 6.41 17.57
C GLY A 128 22.77 6.14 16.13
N ALA A 129 21.99 5.43 15.31
CA ALA A 129 22.32 5.24 13.89
C ALA A 129 22.49 6.59 13.17
N ILE A 130 23.54 6.69 12.35
CA ILE A 130 23.88 7.91 11.57
C ILE A 130 22.74 8.27 10.60
N SER A 131 22.01 7.27 10.09
CA SER A 131 20.87 7.46 9.19
C SER A 131 19.68 6.61 9.63
N ILE A 132 18.52 7.21 9.64
CA ILE A 132 17.24 6.56 9.93
C ILE A 132 16.97 5.38 8.96
N GLY A 133 17.38 5.51 7.70
CA GLY A 133 17.20 4.49 6.66
C GLY A 133 17.89 3.16 6.98
N VAL A 134 18.95 3.15 7.80
CA VAL A 134 19.71 1.93 8.12
C VAL A 134 18.83 0.88 8.79
N TRP A 135 17.94 1.29 9.70
CA TRP A 135 17.04 0.39 10.41
C TRP A 135 15.61 0.40 9.88
N MET A 136 15.17 1.50 9.26
CA MET A 136 13.82 1.59 8.68
C MET A 136 13.65 0.71 7.45
N THR A 137 14.65 0.63 6.56
CA THR A 137 14.57 -0.22 5.36
C THR A 137 14.34 -1.70 5.67
N PRO A 138 15.12 -2.38 6.54
CA PRO A 138 14.85 -3.77 6.88
C PRO A 138 13.52 -3.94 7.63
N TRP A 139 13.14 -3.00 8.49
CA TRP A 139 11.86 -3.04 9.17
C TRP A 139 10.67 -2.96 8.19
N SER A 140 10.70 -2.00 7.26
CA SER A 140 9.67 -1.86 6.21
C SER A 140 9.57 -3.11 5.35
N ARG A 141 10.71 -3.66 4.92
CA ARG A 141 10.75 -4.90 4.13
C ARG A 141 10.04 -6.05 4.84
N ASP A 142 10.30 -6.25 6.13
CA ASP A 142 9.68 -7.34 6.89
C ASP A 142 8.16 -7.15 7.01
N LEU A 143 7.68 -5.92 7.17
CA LEU A 143 6.26 -5.60 7.17
C LEU A 143 5.61 -5.85 5.80
N TYR A 144 6.28 -5.51 4.69
CA TYR A 144 5.78 -5.81 3.34
C TYR A 144 5.70 -7.32 3.09
N VAL A 145 6.70 -8.09 3.51
CA VAL A 145 6.70 -9.55 3.36
C VAL A 145 5.51 -10.17 4.10
N VAL A 146 5.26 -9.77 5.36
CA VAL A 146 4.12 -10.29 6.12
C VAL A 146 2.79 -9.86 5.51
N SER A 147 2.68 -8.60 5.07
CA SER A 147 1.49 -8.12 4.38
C SER A 147 1.21 -8.92 3.11
N THR A 148 2.25 -9.25 2.35
CA THR A 148 2.16 -10.09 1.15
C THR A 148 1.65 -11.50 1.49
N VAL A 149 2.19 -12.13 2.54
CA VAL A 149 1.74 -13.47 2.97
C VAL A 149 0.27 -13.45 3.40
N LEU A 150 -0.15 -12.43 4.14
CA LEU A 150 -1.54 -12.27 4.57
C LEU A 150 -2.48 -12.05 3.37
N ASP A 151 -2.07 -11.24 2.39
CA ASP A 151 -2.86 -11.01 1.18
C ASP A 151 -2.96 -12.26 0.31
N LEU A 152 -1.86 -13.01 0.15
CA LEU A 152 -1.87 -14.30 -0.54
C LEU A 152 -2.80 -15.31 0.15
N ALA A 153 -2.80 -15.35 1.48
CA ALA A 153 -3.72 -16.18 2.25
C ALA A 153 -5.18 -15.76 2.05
N LEU A 154 -5.45 -14.45 2.01
CA LEU A 154 -6.77 -13.91 1.66
C LEU A 154 -7.19 -14.36 0.27
N TRP A 155 -6.31 -14.18 -0.71
CA TRP A 155 -6.58 -14.52 -2.11
C TRP A 155 -6.85 -16.02 -2.30
N ALA A 156 -6.01 -16.88 -1.71
CA ALA A 156 -6.21 -18.32 -1.69
C ALA A 156 -7.57 -18.72 -1.07
N ARG A 157 -7.94 -18.07 0.04
CA ARG A 157 -9.23 -18.27 0.69
C ARG A 157 -10.42 -17.85 -0.18
N LEU A 158 -10.32 -16.72 -0.86
CA LEU A 158 -11.36 -16.22 -1.76
C LEU A 158 -11.60 -17.19 -2.92
N ILE A 159 -10.54 -17.75 -3.49
CA ILE A 159 -10.62 -18.77 -4.54
C ILE A 159 -11.26 -20.05 -3.99
N ALA A 160 -10.77 -20.56 -2.86
CA ALA A 160 -11.26 -21.79 -2.24
C ALA A 160 -12.75 -21.72 -1.85
N ALA A 161 -13.19 -20.55 -1.37
CA ALA A 161 -14.59 -20.32 -0.99
C ALA A 161 -15.54 -20.20 -2.19
N LYS A 162 -15.02 -20.29 -3.45
CA LYS A 162 -15.81 -20.11 -4.69
C LYS A 162 -16.68 -18.84 -4.66
N ARG A 163 -16.31 -17.86 -3.87
CA ARG A 163 -17.03 -16.59 -3.78
C ARG A 163 -16.88 -15.85 -5.09
N LYS A 164 -18.01 -15.58 -5.73
CA LYS A 164 -18.09 -14.82 -7.00
C LYS A 164 -17.95 -13.29 -6.79
N ASP A 165 -17.45 -12.85 -5.64
CA ASP A 165 -17.22 -11.43 -5.42
C ASP A 165 -15.98 -10.97 -6.19
N ARG A 166 -16.21 -10.65 -7.48
CA ARG A 166 -15.20 -10.22 -8.42
C ARG A 166 -14.46 -8.97 -7.91
N ARG A 167 -15.16 -8.07 -7.19
CA ARG A 167 -14.56 -6.85 -6.67
C ARG A 167 -13.50 -7.14 -5.61
N LEU A 168 -13.88 -7.98 -4.64
CA LEU A 168 -12.95 -8.34 -3.57
C LEU A 168 -11.72 -9.09 -4.10
N LEU A 169 -11.92 -9.94 -5.12
CA LEU A 169 -10.83 -10.63 -5.81
C LEU A 169 -9.91 -9.66 -6.56
N MET A 170 -10.47 -8.66 -7.26
CA MET A 170 -9.68 -7.65 -7.96
C MET A 170 -8.91 -6.75 -6.98
N LEU A 171 -9.55 -6.35 -5.87
CA LEU A 171 -8.89 -5.53 -4.83
C LEU A 171 -7.73 -6.27 -4.17
N ALA A 172 -7.96 -7.52 -3.76
CA ALA A 172 -6.91 -8.36 -3.17
C ALA A 172 -5.80 -8.67 -4.19
N GLY A 173 -6.14 -8.99 -5.45
CA GLY A 173 -5.14 -9.24 -6.49
C GLY A 173 -4.27 -8.01 -6.79
N ALA A 174 -4.86 -6.83 -6.86
CA ALA A 174 -4.11 -5.59 -7.05
C ALA A 174 -3.21 -5.28 -5.86
N LEU A 175 -3.72 -5.49 -4.64
CA LEU A 175 -2.95 -5.35 -3.41
C LEU A 175 -1.76 -6.33 -3.38
N GLY A 176 -1.97 -7.57 -3.80
CA GLY A 176 -0.91 -8.57 -3.94
C GLY A 176 0.18 -8.15 -4.92
N ILE A 177 -0.18 -7.54 -6.06
CA ILE A 177 0.78 -6.98 -7.02
C ILE A 177 1.60 -5.87 -6.36
N GLN A 178 0.95 -4.94 -5.66
CA GLN A 178 1.62 -3.84 -4.97
C GLN A 178 2.58 -4.35 -3.90
N LEU A 179 2.09 -5.15 -2.96
CA LEU A 179 2.88 -5.67 -1.84
C LEU A 179 4.07 -6.52 -2.30
N THR A 180 3.86 -7.37 -3.31
CA THR A 180 4.93 -8.20 -3.88
C THR A 180 5.96 -7.33 -4.59
N GLY A 181 5.51 -6.32 -5.34
CA GLY A 181 6.39 -5.37 -6.03
C GLY A 181 7.24 -4.57 -5.06
N GLU A 182 6.66 -4.09 -3.94
CA GLU A 182 7.35 -3.41 -2.85
C GLU A 182 8.39 -4.34 -2.19
N ALA A 183 7.98 -5.55 -1.80
CA ALA A 183 8.87 -6.51 -1.14
C ALA A 183 10.07 -6.89 -2.01
N ILE A 184 9.86 -7.14 -3.31
CA ILE A 184 10.93 -7.47 -4.26
C ILE A 184 11.78 -6.23 -4.53
N GLY A 185 11.17 -5.08 -4.76
CA GLY A 185 11.87 -3.83 -5.05
C GLY A 185 12.78 -3.40 -3.90
N GLU A 186 12.29 -3.46 -2.65
CA GLU A 186 13.09 -3.20 -1.46
C GLU A 186 14.22 -4.22 -1.29
N SER A 187 13.97 -5.49 -1.62
CA SER A 187 15.02 -6.53 -1.60
C SER A 187 16.11 -6.25 -2.62
N ILE A 188 15.76 -5.82 -3.83
CA ILE A 188 16.72 -5.41 -4.87
C ILE A 188 17.54 -4.21 -4.39
N ARG A 189 16.90 -3.19 -3.81
CA ARG A 189 17.58 -2.00 -3.25
C ARG A 189 18.57 -2.40 -2.15
N TYR A 190 18.13 -3.27 -1.23
CA TYR A 190 18.98 -3.75 -0.15
C TYR A 190 20.21 -4.49 -0.67
N VAL A 191 20.03 -5.43 -1.59
CA VAL A 191 21.12 -6.21 -2.20
C VAL A 191 22.09 -5.30 -2.96
N ALA A 192 21.56 -4.34 -3.72
CA ALA A 192 22.36 -3.40 -4.49
C ALA A 192 23.30 -2.58 -3.61
N VAL A 193 22.80 -2.06 -2.47
CA VAL A 193 23.60 -1.29 -1.52
C VAL A 193 24.68 -2.13 -0.85
N HIS A 194 24.36 -3.38 -0.45
CA HIS A 194 25.25 -4.21 0.34
C HIS A 194 26.29 -4.96 -0.48
N LEU A 195 25.95 -5.39 -1.72
CA LEU A 195 26.85 -6.20 -2.54
C LEU A 195 27.70 -5.37 -3.51
N PHE A 196 27.13 -4.30 -4.07
CA PHE A 196 27.82 -3.59 -5.17
C PHE A 196 28.49 -2.29 -4.76
N HIS A 197 28.32 -1.82 -3.50
CA HIS A 197 28.84 -0.54 -2.97
C HIS A 197 28.48 0.66 -3.87
N GLU A 198 27.75 0.46 -4.95
CA GLU A 198 27.25 1.48 -5.87
C GLU A 198 25.82 1.86 -5.46
N ALA A 199 25.69 2.64 -4.38
CA ALA A 199 24.40 2.99 -3.77
C ALA A 199 23.40 3.58 -4.77
N HIS A 200 23.85 4.30 -5.80
CA HIS A 200 22.94 5.04 -6.67
C HIS A 200 22.42 4.24 -7.88
N ARG A 201 23.30 3.57 -8.62
CA ARG A 201 22.90 2.85 -9.85
C ARG A 201 22.17 1.54 -9.58
N GLY A 202 22.54 0.85 -8.51
CA GLY A 202 21.93 -0.44 -8.14
C GLY A 202 20.50 -0.31 -7.59
N GLN A 203 20.09 0.86 -7.12
CA GLN A 203 18.74 1.08 -6.59
C GLN A 203 17.69 1.34 -7.69
N ILE A 204 18.11 1.78 -8.89
CA ILE A 204 17.20 2.15 -9.98
C ILE A 204 16.23 1.01 -10.37
N PRO A 205 16.66 -0.24 -10.58
CA PRO A 205 15.76 -1.33 -10.92
C PRO A 205 14.69 -1.58 -9.85
N GLY A 206 15.08 -1.52 -8.57
CA GLY A 206 14.15 -1.65 -7.45
C GLY A 206 13.09 -0.55 -7.46
N ASN A 207 13.51 0.71 -7.63
CA ASN A 207 12.61 1.87 -7.69
C ASN A 207 11.63 1.77 -8.87
N ILE A 208 12.10 1.34 -10.04
CA ILE A 208 11.24 1.14 -11.21
C ILE A 208 10.20 0.04 -10.96
N LEU A 209 10.60 -1.07 -10.36
CA LEU A 209 9.70 -2.17 -10.05
C LEU A 209 8.61 -1.73 -9.06
N ILE A 210 8.98 -1.04 -7.98
CA ILE A 210 8.04 -0.47 -7.01
C ILE A 210 7.04 0.45 -7.71
N LEU A 211 7.55 1.39 -8.51
CA LEU A 211 6.70 2.33 -9.25
C LEU A 211 5.71 1.61 -10.16
N LEU A 212 6.16 0.66 -10.96
CA LEU A 212 5.30 -0.08 -11.89
C LEU A 212 4.25 -0.93 -11.16
N ALA A 213 4.63 -1.59 -10.08
CA ALA A 213 3.71 -2.39 -9.27
C ALA A 213 2.63 -1.50 -8.63
N ASN A 214 3.01 -0.34 -8.12
CA ASN A 214 2.09 0.62 -7.52
C ASN A 214 1.10 1.19 -8.57
N LEU A 215 1.59 1.62 -9.73
CA LEU A 215 0.74 2.10 -10.82
C LEU A 215 -0.22 1.01 -11.34
N ALA A 216 0.25 -0.23 -11.47
CA ALA A 216 -0.59 -1.35 -11.88
C ALA A 216 -1.69 -1.63 -10.85
N ALA A 217 -1.37 -1.63 -9.57
CA ALA A 217 -2.34 -1.82 -8.50
C ALA A 217 -3.39 -0.70 -8.47
N MET A 218 -2.96 0.56 -8.56
CA MET A 218 -3.87 1.72 -8.63
C MET A 218 -4.79 1.64 -9.83
N TYR A 219 -4.28 1.26 -11.00
CA TYR A 219 -5.08 1.09 -12.20
C TYR A 219 -6.17 0.02 -12.01
N ILE A 220 -5.84 -1.12 -11.43
CA ILE A 220 -6.81 -2.19 -11.15
C ILE A 220 -7.84 -1.74 -10.10
N TRP A 221 -7.43 -1.01 -9.06
CA TRP A 221 -8.34 -0.43 -8.08
C TRP A 221 -9.32 0.53 -8.73
N TRP A 222 -8.83 1.46 -9.57
CA TRP A 222 -9.69 2.35 -10.33
C TRP A 222 -10.70 1.59 -11.18
N GLN A 223 -10.26 0.57 -11.94
CA GLN A 223 -11.16 -0.27 -12.73
C GLN A 223 -12.22 -0.97 -11.85
N THR A 224 -11.83 -1.43 -10.67
CA THR A 224 -12.72 -2.10 -9.73
C THR A 224 -13.83 -1.18 -9.23
N PHE A 225 -13.51 0.09 -8.96
CA PHE A 225 -14.49 1.06 -8.47
C PHE A 225 -15.27 1.76 -9.60
N ARG A 226 -14.71 1.84 -10.80
CA ARG A 226 -15.41 2.39 -11.98
C ARG A 226 -16.54 1.50 -12.46
N THR A 227 -16.41 0.18 -12.38
CA THR A 227 -17.45 -0.75 -12.79
C THR A 227 -18.55 -0.78 -11.73
N HIS A 228 -19.50 0.16 -11.80
CA HIS A 228 -20.70 0.11 -10.97
C HIS A 228 -21.54 -1.13 -11.32
N PRO A 229 -21.88 -1.96 -10.37
CA PRO A 229 -23.10 -2.74 -10.53
C PRO A 229 -24.26 -1.82 -10.14
N THR A 230 -24.78 -1.10 -11.08
CA THR A 230 -26.14 -0.60 -11.01
C THR A 230 -27.12 -1.76 -11.11
N THR A 231 -27.00 -2.72 -10.22
CA THR A 231 -28.07 -3.65 -9.96
C THR A 231 -28.64 -3.27 -8.61
N LYS A 232 -29.39 -2.13 -8.58
CA LYS A 232 -30.57 -2.16 -7.73
C LYS A 232 -31.35 -3.35 -8.25
N GLU A 233 -31.37 -4.45 -7.50
CA GLU A 233 -32.44 -5.44 -7.68
C GLU A 233 -33.74 -4.66 -7.75
N PRO A 234 -34.56 -4.85 -8.80
CA PRO A 234 -35.85 -4.23 -8.85
C PRO A 234 -36.57 -4.65 -7.57
N PRO A 235 -37.27 -3.74 -6.87
CA PRO A 235 -38.03 -4.08 -5.68
C PRO A 235 -38.90 -5.27 -6.06
N VAL A 236 -38.64 -6.40 -5.41
CA VAL A 236 -39.46 -7.59 -5.58
C VAL A 236 -40.90 -7.12 -5.41
N ALA A 237 -41.61 -7.05 -6.52
CA ALA A 237 -43.01 -6.70 -6.52
C ALA A 237 -43.65 -7.70 -5.58
N ARG A 238 -44.09 -7.25 -4.41
CA ARG A 238 -44.95 -7.99 -3.52
C ARG A 238 -46.13 -8.43 -4.37
N ARG A 239 -46.10 -9.65 -4.87
CA ARG A 239 -47.28 -10.28 -5.37
C ARG A 239 -48.24 -10.33 -4.18
N LEU A 240 -49.13 -9.39 -4.18
CA LEU A 240 -50.38 -9.52 -3.44
C LEU A 240 -51.07 -10.74 -4.03
N SER A 241 -50.88 -11.88 -3.41
CA SER A 241 -51.75 -13.03 -3.60
C SER A 241 -53.03 -12.74 -2.82
N ASN A 242 -54.05 -12.35 -3.54
CA ASN A 242 -55.41 -12.55 -3.09
C ASN A 242 -55.75 -14.02 -3.00
#